data_b83b5ba061f76a53306676713f4420ff
#
_entry.id   b83b5ba061f76a53306676713f4420ff
#
_cell.length_a   1.000
_cell.length_b   1.000
_cell.length_c   1.000
_cell.angle_alpha   90.00
_cell.angle_beta   90.00
_cell.angle_gamma   90.00
#
_symmetry.space_group_name_H-M   'P 1'
#
loop_
_entity.id
_entity.type
_entity.pdbx_description
1 polymer ?
#
loop_
_entity_poly.entity_id
_entity_poly.type
_entity_poly.pdbx_seq_one_letter_code
_entity_poly.pdbx_strand_id
1 'polypeptide(L)'
;MGNDGVKRLVIVESATKAKKIAPILGANYIVEASVGHIRDLPRGAADVPAKYKKEPWARLGVNVDKDFEALYVVSPDKKKKVADLKAKLKQVDELYLATDPDREGEAIAWHLLEVLKPKVPVRRMVFHEITKNAILEAAQNTRELDYDLVDAQESRRVLDRLYGYEVSPVLWKKVMPRLSAGRVQSVATRVIVERERERM
;
A
#
# COMPACT_ATOMS: atom_id res chain seq x y z
N MET A 1 -23.77 -2.97 19.68
CA MET A 1 -24.22 -2.28 18.47
C MET A 1 -25.51 -2.93 18.02
N GLY A 2 -26.61 -2.16 17.88
CA GLY A 2 -27.86 -2.66 17.35
C GLY A 2 -27.70 -3.06 15.87
N ASN A 3 -28.49 -4.04 15.43
CA ASN A 3 -28.58 -4.40 14.03
C ASN A 3 -29.34 -3.26 13.29
N ASP A 4 -28.61 -2.29 12.73
CA ASP A 4 -29.17 -1.16 11.98
C ASP A 4 -29.52 -1.53 10.52
N GLY A 5 -29.31 -2.80 10.14
CA GLY A 5 -29.56 -3.31 8.79
C GLY A 5 -28.51 -2.88 7.77
N VAL A 6 -27.55 -1.99 8.11
CA VAL A 6 -26.51 -1.48 7.23
C VAL A 6 -25.38 -2.50 7.10
N LYS A 7 -25.08 -2.91 5.88
CA LYS A 7 -23.96 -3.81 5.57
C LYS A 7 -22.68 -3.02 5.31
N ARG A 8 -21.60 -3.44 5.91
CA ARG A 8 -20.30 -2.75 5.83
C ARG A 8 -19.19 -3.69 5.35
N LEU A 9 -18.39 -3.23 4.42
CA LEU A 9 -17.13 -3.91 4.04
C LEU A 9 -15.98 -3.24 4.77
N VAL A 10 -15.24 -4.00 5.55
CA VAL A 10 -14.01 -3.55 6.24
C VAL A 10 -12.82 -4.18 5.55
N ILE A 11 -11.88 -3.37 5.06
CA ILE A 11 -10.66 -3.87 4.42
C ILE A 11 -9.46 -3.56 5.31
N VAL A 12 -8.74 -4.60 5.71
CA VAL A 12 -7.47 -4.56 6.45
C VAL A 12 -6.32 -5.01 5.56
N GLU A 13 -5.07 -4.79 5.96
CA GLU A 13 -3.91 -5.17 5.15
C GLU A 13 -3.57 -6.67 5.22
N SER A 14 -3.93 -7.40 6.30
CA SER A 14 -3.55 -8.81 6.47
C SER A 14 -4.70 -9.74 6.83
N ALA A 15 -4.62 -11.00 6.37
CA ALA A 15 -5.61 -12.02 6.68
C ALA A 15 -5.67 -12.35 8.18
N THR A 16 -4.55 -12.24 8.90
CA THR A 16 -4.51 -12.44 10.34
C THR A 16 -5.32 -11.39 11.09
N LYS A 17 -5.20 -10.11 10.69
CA LYS A 17 -6.03 -9.03 11.25
C LYS A 17 -7.49 -9.24 10.93
N ALA A 18 -7.84 -9.59 9.68
CA ALA A 18 -9.22 -9.86 9.30
C ALA A 18 -9.88 -10.93 10.19
N LYS A 19 -9.19 -12.05 10.44
CA LYS A 19 -9.69 -13.13 11.31
C LYS A 19 -9.90 -12.69 12.76
N LYS A 20 -9.08 -11.77 13.28
CA LYS A 20 -9.22 -11.27 14.65
C LYS A 20 -10.31 -10.22 14.79
N ILE A 21 -10.50 -9.38 13.78
CA ILE A 21 -11.43 -8.25 13.81
C ILE A 21 -12.88 -8.66 13.51
N ALA A 22 -13.07 -9.60 12.57
CA ALA A 22 -14.40 -10.04 12.16
C ALA A 22 -15.33 -10.45 13.32
N PRO A 23 -14.91 -11.29 14.28
CA PRO A 23 -15.77 -11.68 15.40
C PRO A 23 -16.10 -10.52 16.36
N ILE A 24 -15.25 -9.47 16.40
CA ILE A 24 -15.46 -8.29 17.24
C ILE A 24 -16.55 -7.39 16.67
N LEU A 25 -16.53 -7.17 15.34
CA LEU A 25 -17.47 -6.28 14.65
C LEU A 25 -18.86 -6.88 14.45
N GLY A 26 -18.95 -8.21 14.33
CA GLY A 26 -20.22 -8.92 14.21
C GLY A 26 -20.78 -9.02 12.77
N ALA A 27 -22.01 -9.53 12.65
CA ALA A 27 -22.60 -10.01 11.39
C ALA A 27 -22.85 -8.94 10.31
N ASN A 28 -22.99 -7.67 10.68
CA ASN A 28 -23.21 -6.58 9.73
C ASN A 28 -21.92 -6.14 9.02
N TYR A 29 -20.76 -6.70 9.39
CA TYR A 29 -19.47 -6.35 8.86
C TYR A 29 -18.85 -7.54 8.11
N ILE A 30 -18.57 -7.35 6.84
CA ILE A 30 -17.75 -8.26 6.02
C ILE A 30 -16.31 -7.78 6.15
N VAL A 31 -15.47 -8.54 6.83
CA VAL A 31 -14.06 -8.17 7.03
C VAL A 31 -13.17 -8.93 6.06
N GLU A 32 -12.43 -8.19 5.24
CA GLU A 32 -11.56 -8.74 4.20
C GLU A 32 -10.13 -8.19 4.31
N ALA A 33 -9.17 -8.95 3.77
CA ALA A 33 -7.79 -8.50 3.68
C ALA A 33 -7.41 -8.12 2.25
N SER A 34 -6.68 -7.02 2.06
CA SER A 34 -6.03 -6.68 0.78
C SER A 34 -4.80 -7.53 0.51
N VAL A 35 -4.22 -8.11 1.57
CA VAL A 35 -2.94 -8.83 1.54
C VAL A 35 -1.81 -7.90 1.07
N GLY A 36 -1.66 -6.78 1.77
CA GLY A 36 -0.71 -5.72 1.45
C GLY A 36 -1.17 -4.82 0.30
N HIS A 37 -0.20 -4.21 -0.39
CA HIS A 37 -0.48 -3.36 -1.54
C HIS A 37 -1.11 -4.12 -2.70
N ILE A 38 -2.13 -3.53 -3.33
CA ILE A 38 -2.81 -4.10 -4.50
C ILE A 38 -2.27 -3.55 -5.83
N ARG A 39 -1.61 -2.40 -5.79
CA ARG A 39 -0.91 -1.79 -6.94
C ARG A 39 0.45 -1.24 -6.52
N ASP A 40 1.36 -1.16 -7.47
CA ASP A 40 2.70 -0.61 -7.30
C ASP A 40 3.21 -0.05 -8.62
N LEU A 41 4.39 0.58 -8.61
CA LEU A 41 5.11 0.95 -9.83
C LEU A 41 5.41 -0.30 -10.67
N PRO A 42 5.46 -0.22 -12.01
CA PRO A 42 5.77 -1.37 -12.85
C PRO A 42 7.08 -2.05 -12.44
N ARG A 43 7.08 -3.38 -12.36
CA ARG A 43 8.31 -4.17 -12.09
C ARG A 43 9.22 -4.25 -13.31
N GLY A 44 8.62 -4.06 -14.49
CA GLY A 44 9.33 -4.09 -15.77
C GLY A 44 8.40 -3.74 -16.94
N ALA A 45 8.92 -3.80 -18.15
CA ALA A 45 8.21 -3.40 -19.37
C ALA A 45 6.90 -4.19 -19.62
N ALA A 46 6.81 -5.43 -19.12
CA ALA A 46 5.62 -6.26 -19.24
C ALA A 46 4.41 -5.72 -18.46
N ASP A 47 4.66 -5.05 -17.33
CA ASP A 47 3.61 -4.49 -16.48
C ASP A 47 3.10 -3.13 -17.00
N VAL A 48 3.83 -2.50 -17.92
CA VAL A 48 3.47 -1.18 -18.46
C VAL A 48 2.23 -1.27 -19.35
N PRO A 49 1.17 -0.50 -19.06
CA PRO A 49 -0.01 -0.45 -19.92
C PRO A 49 0.30 -0.01 -21.36
N ALA A 50 -0.43 -0.55 -22.31
CA ALA A 50 -0.18 -0.32 -23.75
C ALA A 50 -0.06 1.17 -24.13
N LYS A 51 -0.87 2.03 -23.49
CA LYS A 51 -0.89 3.48 -23.74
C LYS A 51 0.42 4.20 -23.36
N TYR A 52 1.21 3.61 -22.45
CA TYR A 52 2.46 4.20 -21.96
C TYR A 52 3.72 3.51 -22.49
N LYS A 53 3.60 2.42 -23.27
CA LYS A 53 4.75 1.62 -23.74
C LYS A 53 5.77 2.42 -24.58
N LYS A 54 5.34 3.51 -25.21
CA LYS A 54 6.21 4.37 -26.03
C LYS A 54 6.90 5.48 -25.22
N GLU A 55 6.46 5.71 -23.97
CA GLU A 55 7.01 6.75 -23.12
C GLU A 55 8.40 6.33 -22.56
N PRO A 56 9.43 7.17 -22.66
CA PRO A 56 10.78 6.85 -22.18
C PRO A 56 10.83 6.49 -20.70
N TRP A 57 10.00 7.15 -19.89
CA TRP A 57 9.91 6.98 -18.44
C TRP A 57 9.05 5.78 -18.00
N ALA A 58 8.29 5.16 -18.91
CA ALA A 58 7.30 4.14 -18.55
C ALA A 58 7.90 2.92 -17.86
N ARG A 59 9.13 2.51 -18.24
CA ARG A 59 9.85 1.40 -17.60
C ARG A 59 10.26 1.73 -16.16
N LEU A 60 10.63 2.98 -15.91
CA LEU A 60 10.93 3.50 -14.57
C LEU A 60 9.65 3.57 -13.73
N GLY A 61 8.53 3.88 -14.39
CA GLY A 61 7.24 4.05 -13.75
C GLY A 61 7.08 5.41 -13.06
N VAL A 62 7.99 6.35 -13.35
CA VAL A 62 7.98 7.71 -12.79
C VAL A 62 8.32 8.68 -13.92
N ASN A 63 7.45 9.67 -14.15
CA ASN A 63 7.68 10.73 -15.11
C ASN A 63 8.35 11.93 -14.40
N VAL A 64 9.68 11.98 -14.48
CA VAL A 64 10.50 13.02 -13.83
C VAL A 64 10.19 14.42 -14.39
N ASP A 65 9.88 14.52 -15.69
CA ASP A 65 9.60 15.79 -16.36
C ASP A 65 8.20 16.33 -16.05
N LYS A 66 7.34 15.51 -15.42
CA LYS A 66 5.97 15.86 -15.04
C LYS A 66 5.78 15.70 -13.54
N ASP A 67 6.51 16.48 -12.76
CA ASP A 67 6.42 16.54 -11.30
C ASP A 67 6.45 15.15 -10.62
N PHE A 68 7.32 14.26 -11.13
CA PHE A 68 7.49 12.90 -10.64
C PHE A 68 6.21 12.04 -10.65
N GLU A 69 5.26 12.32 -11.54
CA GLU A 69 4.02 11.56 -11.67
C GLU A 69 4.29 10.06 -11.73
N ALA A 70 3.75 9.31 -10.77
CA ALA A 70 3.96 7.89 -10.63
C ALA A 70 2.93 7.07 -11.43
N LEU A 71 3.40 6.08 -12.20
CA LEU A 71 2.56 5.13 -12.91
C LEU A 71 2.27 3.92 -12.02
N TYR A 72 1.12 3.89 -11.40
CA TYR A 72 0.69 2.75 -10.60
C TYR A 72 -0.07 1.72 -11.44
N VAL A 73 0.29 0.45 -11.30
CA VAL A 73 -0.36 -0.68 -11.96
C VAL A 73 -0.80 -1.72 -10.93
N VAL A 74 -1.96 -2.35 -11.17
CA VAL A 74 -2.40 -3.47 -10.34
C VAL A 74 -1.52 -4.67 -10.64
N SER A 75 -0.86 -5.19 -9.62
CA SER A 75 0.01 -6.36 -9.75
C SER A 75 -0.78 -7.57 -10.26
N PRO A 76 -0.23 -8.36 -11.20
CA PRO A 76 -0.95 -9.51 -11.79
C PRO A 76 -1.50 -10.50 -10.76
N ASP A 77 -0.73 -10.77 -9.71
CA ASP A 77 -1.11 -11.63 -8.58
C ASP A 77 -2.26 -11.06 -7.73
N LYS A 78 -2.52 -9.75 -7.81
CA LYS A 78 -3.59 -9.07 -7.05
C LYS A 78 -4.90 -8.93 -7.83
N LYS A 79 -4.92 -9.18 -9.13
CA LYS A 79 -6.12 -9.00 -9.97
C LYS A 79 -7.33 -9.78 -9.45
N LYS A 80 -7.12 -11.04 -9.03
CA LYS A 80 -8.19 -11.89 -8.46
C LYS A 80 -8.73 -11.29 -7.16
N LYS A 81 -7.84 -10.82 -6.27
CA LYS A 81 -8.25 -10.19 -5.00
C LYS A 81 -9.02 -8.89 -5.22
N VAL A 82 -8.55 -8.06 -6.15
CA VAL A 82 -9.26 -6.84 -6.55
C VAL A 82 -10.66 -7.14 -7.09
N ALA A 83 -10.80 -8.17 -7.92
CA ALA A 83 -12.10 -8.58 -8.45
C ALA A 83 -13.04 -9.07 -7.32
N ASP A 84 -12.55 -9.84 -6.36
CA ASP A 84 -13.30 -10.30 -5.19
C ASP A 84 -13.76 -9.11 -4.32
N LEU A 85 -12.85 -8.18 -4.01
CA LEU A 85 -13.19 -6.98 -3.24
C LEU A 85 -14.24 -6.11 -3.95
N LYS A 86 -14.14 -5.96 -5.28
CA LYS A 86 -15.15 -5.25 -6.09
C LYS A 86 -16.51 -5.93 -6.05
N ALA A 87 -16.55 -7.26 -6.07
CA ALA A 87 -17.80 -8.02 -5.98
C ALA A 87 -18.47 -7.82 -4.61
N LYS A 88 -17.70 -7.88 -3.52
CA LYS A 88 -18.21 -7.65 -2.16
C LYS A 88 -18.65 -6.20 -1.94
N LEU A 89 -17.93 -5.23 -2.50
CA LEU A 89 -18.27 -3.82 -2.41
C LEU A 89 -19.65 -3.50 -3.01
N LYS A 90 -20.10 -4.25 -4.03
CA LYS A 90 -21.45 -4.10 -4.61
C LYS A 90 -22.59 -4.58 -3.70
N GLN A 91 -22.28 -5.27 -2.62
CA GLN A 91 -23.26 -5.92 -1.72
C GLN A 91 -23.37 -5.20 -0.38
N VAL A 92 -22.70 -4.05 -0.23
CA VAL A 92 -22.63 -3.31 1.04
C VAL A 92 -22.99 -1.86 0.85
N ASP A 93 -23.35 -1.22 1.94
CA ASP A 93 -23.81 0.17 1.99
C ASP A 93 -22.69 1.14 2.35
N GLU A 94 -21.62 0.67 3.02
CA GLU A 94 -20.47 1.48 3.44
C GLU A 94 -19.16 0.69 3.28
N LEU A 95 -18.07 1.41 3.01
CA LEU A 95 -16.69 0.88 2.97
C LEU A 95 -15.88 1.47 4.12
N TYR A 96 -15.26 0.60 4.90
CA TYR A 96 -14.30 0.96 5.94
C TYR A 96 -12.89 0.53 5.53
N LEU A 97 -11.95 1.48 5.52
CA LEU A 97 -10.54 1.21 5.29
C LEU A 97 -9.84 1.18 6.66
N ALA A 98 -9.44 -0.02 7.08
CA ALA A 98 -8.96 -0.32 8.42
C ALA A 98 -7.51 -0.85 8.40
N THR A 99 -6.69 -0.25 7.55
CA THR A 99 -5.25 -0.48 7.47
C THR A 99 -4.50 0.25 8.61
N ASP A 100 -3.22 -0.06 8.83
CA ASP A 100 -2.43 0.51 9.91
C ASP A 100 -2.42 2.06 9.92
N PRO A 101 -2.27 2.68 11.10
CA PRO A 101 -2.30 4.14 11.26
C PRO A 101 -0.95 4.81 10.92
N ASP A 102 -0.20 4.25 10.00
CA ASP A 102 1.05 4.78 9.51
C ASP A 102 0.96 5.15 8.01
N ARG A 103 2.01 5.78 7.47
CA ARG A 103 2.04 6.18 6.05
C ARG A 103 1.89 4.99 5.09
N GLU A 104 2.38 3.80 5.46
CA GLU A 104 2.23 2.59 4.65
C GLU A 104 0.76 2.15 4.58
N GLY A 105 0.09 2.09 5.74
CA GLY A 105 -1.33 1.75 5.82
C GLY A 105 -2.22 2.80 5.14
N GLU A 106 -1.86 4.08 5.23
CA GLU A 106 -2.59 5.15 4.57
C GLU A 106 -2.46 5.06 3.04
N ALA A 107 -1.26 4.75 2.54
CA ALA A 107 -1.05 4.50 1.10
C ALA A 107 -1.80 3.25 0.61
N ILE A 108 -1.85 2.17 1.40
CA ILE A 108 -2.67 0.99 1.06
C ILE A 108 -4.14 1.38 0.95
N ALA A 109 -4.67 2.16 1.89
CA ALA A 109 -6.04 2.66 1.88
C ALA A 109 -6.32 3.50 0.62
N TRP A 110 -5.43 4.44 0.30
CA TRP A 110 -5.53 5.26 -0.90
C TRP A 110 -5.48 4.42 -2.19
N HIS A 111 -4.57 3.47 -2.29
CA HIS A 111 -4.50 2.56 -3.43
C HIS A 111 -5.80 1.73 -3.59
N LEU A 112 -6.43 1.33 -2.49
CA LEU A 112 -7.73 0.66 -2.51
C LEU A 112 -8.82 1.57 -3.08
N LEU A 113 -8.88 2.83 -2.65
CA LEU A 113 -9.85 3.81 -3.19
C LEU A 113 -9.71 3.98 -4.70
N GLU A 114 -8.48 4.20 -5.17
CA GLU A 114 -8.17 4.41 -6.57
C GLU A 114 -8.54 3.22 -7.48
N VAL A 115 -8.40 1.99 -6.98
CA VAL A 115 -8.67 0.77 -7.75
C VAL A 115 -10.13 0.35 -7.64
N LEU A 116 -10.72 0.43 -6.46
CA LEU A 116 -12.10 -0.03 -6.20
C LEU A 116 -13.12 0.98 -6.70
N LYS A 117 -12.82 2.29 -6.63
CA LYS A 117 -13.69 3.40 -7.01
C LYS A 117 -15.10 3.25 -6.41
N PRO A 118 -15.20 3.20 -5.08
CA PRO A 118 -16.45 2.96 -4.38
C PRO A 118 -17.49 4.04 -4.74
N LYS A 119 -18.76 3.63 -4.86
CA LYS A 119 -19.91 4.54 -4.98
C LYS A 119 -20.65 4.71 -3.66
N VAL A 120 -20.24 4.00 -2.64
CA VAL A 120 -20.77 4.07 -1.27
C VAL A 120 -19.90 4.97 -0.42
N PRO A 121 -20.41 5.49 0.72
CA PRO A 121 -19.58 6.24 1.66
C PRO A 121 -18.36 5.46 2.10
N VAL A 122 -17.22 6.15 2.18
CA VAL A 122 -15.94 5.59 2.62
C VAL A 122 -15.56 6.20 3.95
N ARG A 123 -15.08 5.37 4.86
CA ARG A 123 -14.65 5.77 6.19
C ARG A 123 -13.28 5.19 6.49
N ARG A 124 -12.38 6.00 7.04
CA ARG A 124 -11.08 5.55 7.54
C ARG A 124 -11.21 5.17 9.00
N MET A 125 -11.01 3.88 9.32
CA MET A 125 -11.04 3.32 10.66
C MET A 125 -9.61 3.12 11.15
N VAL A 126 -9.24 3.79 12.24
CA VAL A 126 -7.87 3.79 12.79
C VAL A 126 -7.88 3.22 14.21
N PHE A 127 -7.01 2.25 14.46
CA PHE A 127 -6.78 1.65 15.77
C PHE A 127 -5.30 1.28 15.95
N HIS A 128 -4.81 1.33 17.16
CA HIS A 128 -3.41 1.02 17.51
C HIS A 128 -3.24 -0.39 18.09
N GLU A 129 -4.34 -1.02 18.50
CA GLU A 129 -4.35 -2.38 19.02
C GLU A 129 -5.63 -3.13 18.60
N ILE A 130 -5.55 -4.47 18.57
CA ILE A 130 -6.69 -5.31 18.22
C ILE A 130 -7.33 -5.85 19.51
N THR A 131 -7.93 -4.95 20.28
CA THR A 131 -8.80 -5.28 21.42
C THR A 131 -10.26 -4.98 21.05
N LYS A 132 -11.20 -5.62 21.77
CA LYS A 132 -12.63 -5.41 21.51
C LYS A 132 -13.03 -3.94 21.64
N ASN A 133 -12.55 -3.28 22.69
CA ASN A 133 -12.89 -1.88 22.95
C ASN A 133 -12.30 -0.95 21.87
N ALA A 134 -11.01 -1.08 21.54
CA ALA A 134 -10.36 -0.25 20.53
C ALA A 134 -10.99 -0.41 19.13
N ILE A 135 -11.36 -1.63 18.74
CA ILE A 135 -12.00 -1.88 17.45
C ILE A 135 -13.42 -1.29 17.40
N LEU A 136 -14.22 -1.43 18.44
CA LEU A 136 -15.57 -0.88 18.48
C LEU A 136 -15.55 0.64 18.56
N GLU A 137 -14.62 1.23 19.30
CA GLU A 137 -14.41 2.68 19.34
C GLU A 137 -13.97 3.23 17.98
N ALA A 138 -13.00 2.60 17.33
CA ALA A 138 -12.54 3.00 16.01
C ALA A 138 -13.63 2.90 14.93
N ALA A 139 -14.54 1.95 15.05
CA ALA A 139 -15.68 1.82 14.13
C ALA A 139 -16.71 2.95 14.31
N GLN A 140 -16.80 3.54 15.49
CA GLN A 140 -17.67 4.69 15.78
C GLN A 140 -17.00 6.03 15.46
N ASN A 141 -15.69 6.14 15.71
CA ASN A 141 -14.89 7.36 15.54
C ASN A 141 -14.00 7.27 14.29
N THR A 142 -14.64 7.27 13.13
CA THR A 142 -13.94 7.25 11.84
C THR A 142 -13.47 8.63 11.42
N ARG A 143 -12.43 8.70 10.58
CA ARG A 143 -11.91 9.93 10.00
C ARG A 143 -11.87 9.86 8.46
N GLU A 144 -11.44 10.92 7.83
CA GLU A 144 -11.05 10.93 6.42
C GLU A 144 -9.64 10.35 6.23
N LEU A 145 -9.28 10.07 4.98
CA LEU A 145 -7.93 9.67 4.61
C LEU A 145 -6.96 10.82 4.84
N ASP A 146 -5.79 10.51 5.36
CA ASP A 146 -4.70 11.47 5.57
C ASP A 146 -3.80 11.52 4.32
N TYR A 147 -4.05 12.50 3.46
CA TYR A 147 -3.32 12.65 2.21
C TYR A 147 -1.86 13.09 2.42
N ASP A 148 -1.51 13.76 3.51
CA ASP A 148 -0.12 14.11 3.81
C ASP A 148 0.71 12.85 4.07
N LEU A 149 0.15 11.85 4.75
CA LEU A 149 0.78 10.54 4.92
C LEU A 149 0.87 9.75 3.61
N VAL A 150 -0.13 9.85 2.73
CA VAL A 150 -0.11 9.25 1.39
C VAL A 150 1.04 9.86 0.58
N ASP A 151 1.12 11.20 0.52
CA ASP A 151 2.16 11.91 -0.23
C ASP A 151 3.56 11.61 0.32
N ALA A 152 3.72 11.48 1.64
CA ALA A 152 4.97 11.06 2.26
C ALA A 152 5.40 9.65 1.82
N GLN A 153 4.44 8.72 1.68
CA GLN A 153 4.73 7.37 1.19
C GLN A 153 5.00 7.35 -0.32
N GLU A 154 4.25 8.11 -1.12
CA GLU A 154 4.50 8.24 -2.56
C GLU A 154 5.89 8.81 -2.84
N SER A 155 6.25 9.91 -2.18
CA SER A 155 7.57 10.55 -2.29
C SER A 155 8.69 9.56 -1.95
N ARG A 156 8.52 8.80 -0.86
CA ARG A 156 9.47 7.74 -0.50
C ARG A 156 9.54 6.66 -1.58
N ARG A 157 8.40 6.21 -2.10
CA ARG A 157 8.34 5.16 -3.12
C ARG A 157 9.02 5.57 -4.42
N VAL A 158 8.79 6.82 -4.84
CA VAL A 158 9.44 7.43 -6.00
C VAL A 158 10.95 7.54 -5.79
N LEU A 159 11.37 8.08 -4.65
CA LEU A 159 12.79 8.22 -4.31
C LEU A 159 13.51 6.87 -4.30
N ASP A 160 12.93 5.84 -3.67
CA ASP A 160 13.51 4.50 -3.63
C ASP A 160 13.65 3.90 -5.05
N ARG A 161 12.67 4.17 -5.93
CA ARG A 161 12.72 3.75 -7.33
C ARG A 161 13.84 4.44 -8.10
N LEU A 162 13.92 5.76 -8.04
CA LEU A 162 14.94 6.56 -8.72
C LEU A 162 16.34 6.19 -8.24
N TYR A 163 16.54 6.17 -6.93
CA TYR A 163 17.82 5.80 -6.33
C TYR A 163 18.28 4.40 -6.76
N GLY A 164 17.39 3.42 -6.68
CA GLY A 164 17.71 2.04 -7.07
C GLY A 164 18.09 1.90 -8.54
N TYR A 165 17.39 2.60 -9.43
CA TYR A 165 17.63 2.51 -10.88
C TYR A 165 18.87 3.28 -11.34
N GLU A 166 19.21 4.38 -10.67
CA GLU A 166 20.39 5.20 -11.02
C GLU A 166 21.69 4.64 -10.40
N VAL A 167 21.65 4.20 -9.16
CA VAL A 167 22.86 3.78 -8.44
C VAL A 167 23.23 2.32 -8.68
N SER A 168 22.25 1.40 -8.82
CA SER A 168 22.56 -0.01 -9.06
C SER A 168 23.42 -0.25 -10.32
N PRO A 169 23.20 0.40 -11.47
CA PRO A 169 24.06 0.28 -12.64
C PRO A 169 25.51 0.73 -12.39
N VAL A 170 25.72 1.71 -11.53
CA VAL A 170 27.07 2.16 -11.14
C VAL A 170 27.80 1.04 -10.39
N LEU A 171 27.10 0.36 -9.47
CA LEU A 171 27.64 -0.80 -8.76
C LEU A 171 27.99 -1.93 -9.73
N TRP A 172 27.17 -2.17 -10.75
CA TRP A 172 27.45 -3.22 -11.75
C TRP A 172 28.69 -2.95 -12.58
N LYS A 173 28.96 -1.68 -12.88
CA LYS A 173 30.13 -1.26 -13.66
C LYS A 173 31.40 -1.23 -12.81
N LYS A 174 31.30 -0.87 -11.53
CA LYS A 174 32.47 -0.56 -10.69
C LYS A 174 32.84 -1.67 -9.71
N VAL A 175 31.88 -2.52 -9.32
CA VAL A 175 32.05 -3.55 -8.30
C VAL A 175 31.76 -4.93 -8.89
N MET A 176 30.48 -5.29 -9.05
CA MET A 176 30.08 -6.60 -9.50
C MET A 176 28.63 -6.56 -10.08
N PRO A 177 28.34 -7.36 -11.13
CA PRO A 177 26.98 -7.50 -11.66
C PRO A 177 25.98 -7.99 -10.60
N ARG A 178 24.71 -7.60 -10.76
CA ARG A 178 23.57 -7.99 -9.92
C ARG A 178 23.57 -7.43 -8.49
N LEU A 179 24.47 -6.55 -8.12
CA LEU A 179 24.35 -5.79 -6.89
C LEU A 179 23.16 -4.84 -6.96
N SER A 180 22.54 -4.58 -5.82
CA SER A 180 21.40 -3.67 -5.70
C SER A 180 21.77 -2.55 -4.74
N ALA A 181 21.57 -1.31 -5.17
CA ALA A 181 21.63 -0.16 -4.31
C ALA A 181 20.23 0.13 -3.74
N GLY A 182 20.17 0.48 -2.47
CA GLY A 182 18.94 0.90 -1.82
C GLY A 182 19.25 1.92 -0.73
N ARG A 183 18.44 2.92 -0.60
CA ARG A 183 18.62 4.02 0.34
C ARG A 183 18.77 3.53 1.79
N VAL A 184 17.94 2.57 2.21
CA VAL A 184 18.02 1.97 3.55
C VAL A 184 19.16 0.97 3.66
N GLN A 185 19.28 0.04 2.71
CA GLN A 185 20.32 -1.01 2.77
C GLN A 185 21.72 -0.45 2.70
N SER A 186 21.98 0.61 1.95
CA SER A 186 23.31 1.25 1.84
C SER A 186 23.73 1.84 3.18
N VAL A 187 22.82 2.53 3.88
CA VAL A 187 23.08 3.09 5.21
C VAL A 187 23.29 1.97 6.25
N ALA A 188 22.42 0.95 6.25
CA ALA A 188 22.54 -0.19 7.17
C ALA A 188 23.87 -0.92 7.01
N THR A 189 24.29 -1.19 5.78
CA THR A 189 25.60 -1.80 5.49
C THR A 189 26.74 -0.93 5.99
N ARG A 190 26.69 0.38 5.77
CA ARG A 190 27.70 1.33 6.25
C ARG A 190 27.84 1.28 7.77
N VAL A 191 26.72 1.37 8.49
CA VAL A 191 26.70 1.35 9.97
C VAL A 191 27.33 0.05 10.51
N ILE A 192 27.01 -1.10 9.90
CA ILE A 192 27.57 -2.40 10.28
C ILE A 192 29.09 -2.44 10.04
N VAL A 193 29.55 -1.97 8.88
CA VAL A 193 30.98 -1.94 8.54
C VAL A 193 31.75 -0.99 9.46
N GLU A 194 31.22 0.20 9.74
CA GLU A 194 31.85 1.15 10.67
C GLU A 194 31.98 0.54 12.06
N ARG A 195 30.91 -0.09 12.55
CA ARG A 195 30.92 -0.76 13.87
C ARG A 195 31.90 -1.94 13.92
N GLU A 196 32.00 -2.72 12.86
CA GLU A 196 32.95 -3.83 12.82
C GLU A 196 34.41 -3.33 12.81
N ARG A 197 34.69 -2.22 12.14
CA ARG A 197 36.03 -1.58 12.16
C ARG A 197 36.43 -1.04 13.54
N GLU A 198 35.49 -0.58 14.34
CA GLU A 198 35.71 -0.16 15.72
C GLU A 198 36.09 -1.33 16.66
N ARG A 199 35.71 -2.56 16.29
CA ARG A 199 35.97 -3.78 17.07
C ARG A 199 37.34 -4.42 16.75
N MET A 200 37.93 -4.11 15.60
CA MET A 200 39.24 -4.59 15.15
C MET A 200 40.36 -3.67 15.66
#